data_b888e9bc227223753ab7bd66e6af74af
#
_entry.id   b888e9bc227223753ab7bd66e6af74af
#
_cell.length_a   1.000
_cell.length_b   1.000
_cell.length_c   1.000
_cell.angle_alpha   90.00
_cell.angle_beta   90.00
_cell.angle_gamma   90.00
#
_symmetry.space_group_name_H-M   'P 1'
#
loop_
_entity.id
_entity.type
_entity.pdbx_description
1 polymer ?
#
loop_
_entity_poly.entity_id
_entity_poly.type
_entity_poly.pdbx_seq_one_letter_code
_entity_poly.pdbx_strand_id
1 'polypeptide(L)'
;MGTSAIPRFEECNFYCTSRLDISLDLLKKIMESIQPMLDLVEKYPTQCYAMMGLHPGSVGADWAEQLSLMKPYFSSHKMIAVGEIGMDLYWDQTFIEEQKQAFRQQIDWAKELQLPIVIHARDAFDEIFEIIDDTIDERLSGVFHCFTGDSEQANKVLSYPNFFMGIGGVITYRKAALDEVLANVPLEKMMMETDSPYLPPVPYRGKRNESSYLVHSAQKLADTHQIKLSELAEITSNNAKNLFKI
;
A
#
# COMPACT_ATOMS: atom_id res chain seq x y z
N MET A 1 -17.65 -34.89 10.71
CA MET A 1 -17.81 -33.44 10.78
C MET A 1 -16.43 -32.87 10.51
N GLY A 2 -16.15 -32.55 9.27
CA GLY A 2 -14.83 -32.06 8.85
C GLY A 2 -14.73 -30.57 9.13
N THR A 3 -13.77 -30.19 9.94
CA THR A 3 -13.31 -28.80 10.06
C THR A 3 -12.64 -28.43 8.72
N SER A 4 -13.34 -27.67 7.88
CA SER A 4 -12.74 -27.06 6.71
C SER A 4 -11.64 -26.12 7.21
N ALA A 5 -10.39 -26.47 6.93
CA ALA A 5 -9.25 -25.60 7.21
C ALA A 5 -9.49 -24.26 6.49
N ILE A 6 -9.65 -23.20 7.25
CA ILE A 6 -9.59 -21.84 6.73
C ILE A 6 -8.20 -21.71 6.10
N PRO A 7 -8.07 -21.29 4.82
CA PRO A 7 -6.77 -21.06 4.22
C PRO A 7 -5.95 -20.14 5.14
N ARG A 8 -4.70 -20.47 5.39
CA ARG A 8 -3.83 -19.64 6.22
C ARG A 8 -3.54 -18.32 5.49
N PHE A 9 -4.37 -17.31 5.73
CA PHE A 9 -4.03 -15.92 5.45
C PHE A 9 -2.93 -15.40 6.40
N GLU A 10 -2.42 -16.25 7.30
CA GLU A 10 -1.37 -15.92 8.25
C GLU A 10 -0.03 -15.58 7.59
N GLU A 11 0.14 -15.91 6.31
CA GLU A 11 1.35 -15.57 5.53
C GLU A 11 1.19 -14.29 4.70
N CYS A 12 0.02 -13.65 4.70
CA CYS A 12 -0.23 -12.42 3.96
C CYS A 12 0.17 -11.20 4.78
N ASN A 13 1.41 -10.86 4.68
CA ASN A 13 2.02 -9.55 4.67
C ASN A 13 1.44 -8.47 5.58
N PHE A 14 2.10 -8.29 6.71
CA PHE A 14 2.03 -7.06 7.47
C PHE A 14 2.90 -6.00 6.79
N TYR A 15 2.28 -5.02 6.17
CA TYR A 15 2.97 -3.79 5.82
C TYR A 15 3.05 -2.95 7.09
N CYS A 16 4.25 -2.75 7.61
CA CYS A 16 4.46 -1.80 8.69
C CYS A 16 4.81 -0.45 8.07
N THR A 17 3.84 0.46 8.02
CA THR A 17 4.06 1.84 7.60
C THR A 17 4.27 2.72 8.80
N SER A 18 5.29 3.58 8.76
CA SER A 18 5.46 4.63 9.74
C SER A 18 4.77 5.90 9.27
N ARG A 19 3.60 6.25 9.83
CA ARG A 19 3.02 7.60 9.71
C ARG A 19 3.71 8.54 10.68
N LEU A 20 4.33 9.59 10.14
CA LEU A 20 4.94 10.67 10.93
C LEU A 20 3.91 11.78 11.16
N ASP A 21 3.47 11.98 12.41
CA ASP A 21 2.75 13.18 12.81
C ASP A 21 3.71 14.32 13.19
N ILE A 22 3.49 15.50 12.61
CA ILE A 22 4.42 16.63 12.62
C ILE A 22 4.33 17.44 13.92
N SER A 23 5.41 17.57 14.66
CA SER A 23 5.99 18.75 15.32
C SER A 23 7.14 18.42 16.26
N LEU A 24 8.22 19.23 16.25
CA LEU A 24 9.38 19.25 17.14
C LEU A 24 10.33 18.03 17.10
N ASP A 25 11.55 18.29 16.59
CA ASP A 25 12.67 17.38 16.49
C ASP A 25 12.55 16.27 15.42
N LEU A 26 12.78 16.67 14.16
CA LEU A 26 12.64 15.84 12.98
C LEU A 26 13.36 14.49 13.06
N LEU A 27 14.62 14.49 13.53
CA LEU A 27 15.39 13.26 13.74
C LEU A 27 14.74 12.33 14.74
N LYS A 28 14.26 12.89 15.85
CA LYS A 28 13.63 12.11 16.92
C LYS A 28 12.35 11.43 16.43
N LYS A 29 11.53 12.14 15.66
CA LYS A 29 10.28 11.60 15.08
C LYS A 29 10.54 10.50 14.05
N ILE A 30 11.49 10.72 13.14
CA ILE A 30 11.92 9.69 12.19
C ILE A 30 12.35 8.44 12.97
N MET A 31 13.17 8.59 13.99
CA MET A 31 13.62 7.48 14.83
C MET A 31 12.47 6.82 15.60
N GLU A 32 11.54 7.60 16.14
CA GLU A 32 10.37 7.09 16.87
C GLU A 32 9.42 6.21 16.01
N SER A 33 9.40 6.40 14.70
CA SER A 33 8.58 5.58 13.80
C SER A 33 9.35 4.43 13.15
N ILE A 34 10.60 4.66 12.77
CA ILE A 34 11.42 3.66 12.07
C ILE A 34 11.88 2.55 13.02
N GLN A 35 12.36 2.90 14.22
CA GLN A 35 12.94 1.92 15.13
C GLN A 35 11.93 0.82 15.53
N PRO A 36 10.68 1.12 15.93
CA PRO A 36 9.70 0.07 16.24
C PRO A 36 9.39 -0.86 15.06
N MET A 37 9.41 -0.35 13.82
CA MET A 37 9.24 -1.15 12.63
C MET A 37 10.42 -2.12 12.44
N LEU A 38 11.66 -1.63 12.57
CA LEU A 38 12.87 -2.44 12.46
C LEU A 38 12.94 -3.51 13.55
N ASP A 39 12.61 -3.16 14.80
CA ASP A 39 12.54 -4.09 15.92
C ASP A 39 11.53 -5.23 15.66
N LEU A 40 10.39 -4.90 15.01
CA LEU A 40 9.38 -5.88 14.66
C LEU A 40 9.87 -6.85 13.59
N VAL A 41 10.54 -6.34 12.54
CA VAL A 41 11.13 -7.17 11.48
C VAL A 41 12.25 -8.05 12.04
N GLU A 42 13.10 -7.53 12.91
CA GLU A 42 14.14 -8.32 13.57
C GLU A 42 13.54 -9.44 14.42
N LYS A 43 12.46 -9.15 15.13
CA LYS A 43 11.77 -10.13 15.99
C LYS A 43 11.03 -11.21 15.19
N TYR A 44 10.49 -10.87 14.01
CA TYR A 44 9.68 -11.77 13.19
C TYR A 44 10.13 -11.79 11.72
N PRO A 45 11.37 -12.21 11.43
CA PRO A 45 12.01 -12.01 10.12
C PRO A 45 11.38 -12.81 8.97
N THR A 46 10.55 -13.81 9.28
CA THR A 46 9.83 -14.62 8.26
C THR A 46 8.36 -14.18 8.08
N GLN A 47 7.88 -13.21 8.86
CA GLN A 47 6.49 -12.80 8.87
C GLN A 47 6.33 -11.29 8.64
N CYS A 48 7.34 -10.50 9.03
CA CYS A 48 7.31 -9.04 8.92
C CYS A 48 8.36 -8.57 7.92
N TYR A 49 7.94 -7.67 7.05
CA TYR A 49 8.79 -7.06 6.03
C TYR A 49 8.68 -5.56 6.13
N ALA A 50 9.84 -4.87 6.07
CA ALA A 50 9.87 -3.43 6.15
C ALA A 50 9.74 -2.80 4.77
N MET A 51 9.01 -1.68 4.71
CA MET A 51 9.09 -0.71 3.63
C MET A 51 9.26 0.68 4.23
N MET A 52 9.81 1.61 3.47
CA MET A 52 10.06 2.96 3.93
C MET A 52 9.78 3.97 2.85
N GLY A 53 9.12 5.07 3.25
CA GLY A 53 8.82 6.20 2.39
C GLY A 53 8.27 7.37 3.21
N LEU A 54 8.38 8.57 2.65
CA LEU A 54 7.74 9.76 3.21
C LEU A 54 6.30 9.80 2.72
N HIS A 55 5.38 9.48 3.63
CA HIS A 55 3.95 9.52 3.36
C HIS A 55 3.49 10.95 3.00
N PRO A 56 2.61 11.14 2.00
CA PRO A 56 2.19 12.48 1.55
C PRO A 56 1.60 13.34 2.66
N GLY A 57 0.86 12.77 3.59
CA GLY A 57 0.34 13.49 4.76
C GLY A 57 1.42 13.98 5.75
N SER A 58 2.68 13.61 5.56
CA SER A 58 3.83 14.05 6.36
C SER A 58 4.75 14.99 5.59
N VAL A 59 4.44 15.27 4.33
CA VAL A 59 5.21 16.20 3.51
C VAL A 59 4.96 17.65 3.97
N GLY A 60 6.04 18.36 4.29
CA GLY A 60 6.04 19.76 4.65
C GLY A 60 7.15 20.51 3.93
N ALA A 61 7.44 21.75 4.35
CA ALA A 61 8.52 22.55 3.77
C ALA A 61 9.91 21.91 3.92
N ASP A 62 10.06 20.97 4.86
CA ASP A 62 11.29 20.25 5.20
C ASP A 62 11.39 18.86 4.55
N TRP A 63 10.52 18.54 3.58
CA TRP A 63 10.43 17.22 2.95
C TRP A 63 11.76 16.69 2.40
N ALA A 64 12.57 17.58 1.80
CA ALA A 64 13.86 17.18 1.23
C ALA A 64 14.89 16.77 2.30
N GLU A 65 14.86 17.43 3.46
CA GLU A 65 15.68 17.05 4.62
C GLU A 65 15.19 15.69 5.18
N GLN A 66 13.88 15.50 5.32
CA GLN A 66 13.30 14.23 5.75
C GLN A 66 13.76 13.08 4.85
N LEU A 67 13.66 13.24 3.53
CA LEU A 67 14.13 12.22 2.58
C LEU A 67 15.62 11.95 2.70
N SER A 68 16.44 12.98 2.88
CA SER A 68 17.89 12.82 3.06
C SER A 68 18.26 11.98 4.28
N LEU A 69 17.46 12.08 5.35
CA LEU A 69 17.64 11.29 6.58
C LEU A 69 17.12 9.84 6.44
N MET A 70 16.14 9.61 5.58
CA MET A 70 15.56 8.29 5.35
C MET A 70 16.39 7.42 4.39
N LYS A 71 16.97 8.02 3.34
CA LYS A 71 17.68 7.27 2.28
C LYS A 71 18.76 6.30 2.80
N PRO A 72 19.60 6.62 3.80
CA PRO A 72 20.62 5.72 4.31
C PRO A 72 20.09 4.38 4.85
N TYR A 73 18.83 4.34 5.33
CA TYR A 73 18.24 3.11 5.85
C TYR A 73 18.07 2.02 4.79
N PHE A 74 17.89 2.37 3.52
CA PHE A 74 17.84 1.39 2.43
C PHE A 74 19.16 0.65 2.20
N SER A 75 20.28 1.23 2.63
CA SER A 75 21.59 0.56 2.56
C SER A 75 21.91 -0.25 3.79
N SER A 76 21.31 0.07 4.94
CA SER A 76 21.59 -0.57 6.23
C SER A 76 20.59 -1.65 6.61
N HIS A 77 19.40 -1.67 6.00
CA HIS A 77 18.33 -2.60 6.32
C HIS A 77 17.68 -3.13 5.03
N LYS A 78 17.18 -4.37 5.09
CA LYS A 78 16.45 -4.97 3.97
C LYS A 78 15.04 -4.38 3.92
N MET A 79 14.78 -3.54 2.93
CA MET A 79 13.45 -3.04 2.57
C MET A 79 12.90 -3.83 1.39
N ILE A 80 11.58 -4.07 1.34
CA ILE A 80 10.93 -4.76 0.23
C ILE A 80 10.23 -3.79 -0.74
N ALA A 81 10.04 -2.54 -0.35
CA ALA A 81 9.41 -1.50 -1.16
C ALA A 81 9.83 -0.10 -0.72
N VAL A 82 9.62 0.88 -1.60
CA VAL A 82 9.58 2.29 -1.25
C VAL A 82 8.11 2.68 -1.04
N GLY A 83 7.73 2.99 0.18
CA GLY A 83 6.31 3.26 0.53
C GLY A 83 6.08 3.50 2.03
N GLU A 84 4.92 4.04 2.40
CA GLU A 84 3.92 4.58 1.47
C GLU A 84 4.35 5.94 0.95
N ILE A 85 4.20 6.14 -0.36
CA ILE A 85 4.51 7.39 -1.05
C ILE A 85 3.32 7.76 -1.95
N GLY A 86 3.30 8.94 -2.51
CA GLY A 86 2.19 9.35 -3.40
C GLY A 86 1.65 10.71 -3.03
N MET A 87 0.32 10.89 -3.12
CA MET A 87 -0.32 12.17 -2.86
C MET A 87 -1.63 12.02 -2.06
N ASP A 88 -1.87 12.99 -1.17
CA ASP A 88 -3.10 13.12 -0.39
C ASP A 88 -3.59 14.58 -0.47
N LEU A 89 -4.67 14.81 -1.20
CA LEU A 89 -5.25 16.15 -1.38
C LEU A 89 -6.54 16.32 -0.57
N TYR A 90 -6.88 15.35 0.28
CA TYR A 90 -8.06 15.39 1.12
C TYR A 90 -7.90 16.29 2.35
N TRP A 91 -6.77 16.19 3.06
CA TRP A 91 -6.59 16.85 4.35
C TRP A 91 -5.97 18.24 4.22
N ASP A 92 -4.84 18.36 3.55
CA ASP A 92 -4.09 19.61 3.43
C ASP A 92 -3.51 19.74 2.02
N GLN A 93 -3.83 20.85 1.38
CA GLN A 93 -3.37 21.16 0.03
C GLN A 93 -2.26 22.22 0.02
N THR A 94 -1.72 22.59 1.19
CA THR A 94 -0.68 23.61 1.30
C THR A 94 0.60 23.21 0.59
N PHE A 95 0.95 21.92 0.61
CA PHE A 95 2.23 21.39 0.13
C PHE A 95 2.08 20.47 -1.10
N ILE A 96 1.16 20.79 -2.03
CA ILE A 96 0.93 19.97 -3.23
C ILE A 96 2.19 19.79 -4.06
N GLU A 97 2.93 20.89 -4.32
CA GLU A 97 4.14 20.85 -5.14
C GLU A 97 5.28 20.11 -4.45
N GLU A 98 5.38 20.22 -3.12
CA GLU A 98 6.31 19.45 -2.32
C GLU A 98 5.94 17.94 -2.31
N GLN A 99 4.66 17.59 -2.26
CA GLN A 99 4.20 16.20 -2.40
C GLN A 99 4.59 15.64 -3.77
N LYS A 100 4.37 16.38 -4.86
CA LYS A 100 4.79 15.98 -6.21
C LYS A 100 6.30 15.76 -6.30
N GLN A 101 7.10 16.68 -5.76
CA GLN A 101 8.56 16.57 -5.77
C GLN A 101 9.04 15.39 -4.92
N ALA A 102 8.50 15.23 -3.71
CA ALA A 102 8.82 14.11 -2.83
C ALA A 102 8.44 12.76 -3.46
N PHE A 103 7.30 12.69 -4.15
CA PHE A 103 6.87 11.48 -4.85
C PHE A 103 7.82 11.13 -5.99
N ARG A 104 8.17 12.10 -6.88
CA ARG A 104 9.13 11.89 -7.97
C ARG A 104 10.49 11.42 -7.45
N GLN A 105 11.02 12.05 -6.41
CA GLN A 105 12.30 11.66 -5.83
C GLN A 105 12.28 10.23 -5.27
N GLN A 106 11.19 9.81 -4.66
CA GLN A 106 11.05 8.46 -4.12
C GLN A 106 10.81 7.41 -5.22
N ILE A 107 10.17 7.76 -6.34
CA ILE A 107 10.14 6.93 -7.54
C ILE A 107 11.56 6.69 -8.08
N ASP A 108 12.40 7.72 -8.12
CA ASP A 108 13.80 7.56 -8.55
C ASP A 108 14.57 6.62 -7.63
N TRP A 109 14.34 6.67 -6.32
CA TRP A 109 14.92 5.70 -5.38
C TRP A 109 14.46 4.27 -5.66
N ALA A 110 13.17 4.08 -5.90
CA ALA A 110 12.62 2.76 -6.19
C ALA A 110 13.27 2.15 -7.44
N LYS A 111 13.47 2.94 -8.49
CA LYS A 111 14.17 2.53 -9.70
C LYS A 111 15.65 2.22 -9.47
N GLU A 112 16.35 3.08 -8.71
CA GLU A 112 17.76 2.90 -8.34
C GLU A 112 17.95 1.60 -7.53
N LEU A 113 17.05 1.34 -6.58
CA LEU A 113 17.10 0.20 -5.68
C LEU A 113 16.45 -1.07 -6.24
N GLN A 114 15.79 -0.97 -7.39
CA GLN A 114 14.99 -2.06 -7.99
C GLN A 114 13.91 -2.60 -7.05
N LEU A 115 13.28 -1.70 -6.29
CA LEU A 115 12.17 -1.97 -5.38
C LEU A 115 10.85 -1.50 -5.97
N PRO A 116 9.74 -2.17 -5.70
CA PRO A 116 8.41 -1.66 -6.04
C PRO A 116 8.05 -0.45 -5.18
N ILE A 117 7.10 0.35 -5.66
CA ILE A 117 6.50 1.43 -4.90
C ILE A 117 5.13 1.04 -4.33
N VAL A 118 4.81 1.54 -3.14
CA VAL A 118 3.48 1.43 -2.53
C VAL A 118 2.87 2.82 -2.50
N ILE A 119 1.79 3.01 -3.30
CA ILE A 119 1.24 4.32 -3.60
C ILE A 119 0.01 4.58 -2.75
N HIS A 120 0.08 5.64 -1.95
CA HIS A 120 -1.07 6.27 -1.32
C HIS A 120 -1.73 7.25 -2.31
N ALA A 121 -3.03 7.06 -2.57
CA ALA A 121 -3.81 7.88 -3.47
C ALA A 121 -5.11 8.31 -2.78
N ARG A 122 -5.22 9.58 -2.40
CA ARG A 122 -6.44 10.11 -1.79
C ARG A 122 -6.81 11.46 -2.39
N ASP A 123 -7.92 11.49 -3.14
CA ASP A 123 -8.38 12.65 -3.92
C ASP A 123 -7.28 13.23 -4.85
N ALA A 124 -6.38 12.36 -5.36
CA ALA A 124 -5.16 12.74 -6.08
C ALA A 124 -4.78 11.76 -7.21
N PHE A 125 -5.73 11.00 -7.75
CA PHE A 125 -5.43 10.03 -8.80
C PHE A 125 -4.87 10.68 -10.06
N ASP A 126 -5.41 11.84 -10.47
CA ASP A 126 -5.00 12.52 -11.70
C ASP A 126 -3.55 13.01 -11.60
N GLU A 127 -3.17 13.62 -10.48
CA GLU A 127 -1.81 14.08 -10.22
C GLU A 127 -0.81 12.91 -10.13
N ILE A 128 -1.23 11.81 -9.52
CA ILE A 128 -0.41 10.60 -9.44
C ILE A 128 -0.22 9.99 -10.83
N PHE A 129 -1.28 9.90 -11.64
CA PHE A 129 -1.19 9.39 -13.00
C PHE A 129 -0.30 10.24 -13.89
N GLU A 130 -0.39 11.58 -13.80
CA GLU A 130 0.51 12.51 -14.49
C GLU A 130 1.99 12.20 -14.14
N ILE A 131 2.29 12.03 -12.85
CA ILE A 131 3.66 11.75 -12.42
C ILE A 131 4.13 10.36 -12.87
N ILE A 132 3.26 9.35 -12.80
CA ILE A 132 3.63 8.01 -13.25
C ILE A 132 3.82 8.00 -14.77
N ASP A 133 2.94 8.62 -15.56
CA ASP A 133 3.09 8.70 -17.02
C ASP A 133 4.42 9.35 -17.43
N ASP A 134 4.86 10.38 -16.70
CA ASP A 134 6.14 11.04 -16.93
C ASP A 134 7.36 10.20 -16.52
N THR A 135 7.18 9.30 -15.56
CA THR A 135 8.31 8.60 -14.92
C THR A 135 8.37 7.11 -15.23
N ILE A 136 7.31 6.51 -15.81
CA ILE A 136 7.23 5.06 -16.02
C ILE A 136 8.27 4.56 -17.01
N ASP A 137 8.96 3.49 -16.64
CA ASP A 137 9.83 2.68 -17.49
C ASP A 137 9.77 1.20 -17.02
N GLU A 138 10.57 0.33 -17.64
CA GLU A 138 10.59 -1.11 -17.33
C GLU A 138 11.04 -1.45 -15.88
N ARG A 139 11.70 -0.51 -15.19
CA ARG A 139 12.17 -0.68 -13.81
C ARG A 139 11.11 -0.36 -12.77
N LEU A 140 10.07 0.42 -13.17
CA LEU A 140 9.05 0.86 -12.22
C LEU A 140 7.94 -0.18 -12.10
N SER A 141 7.68 -0.60 -10.88
CA SER A 141 6.58 -1.49 -10.50
C SER A 141 5.98 -1.03 -9.19
N GLY A 142 4.73 -1.42 -8.91
CA GLY A 142 4.14 -1.01 -7.64
C GLY A 142 2.70 -1.45 -7.44
N VAL A 143 2.13 -0.96 -6.35
CA VAL A 143 0.73 -1.18 -5.99
C VAL A 143 0.08 0.14 -5.56
N PHE A 144 -1.10 0.40 -6.08
CA PHE A 144 -2.00 1.42 -5.55
C PHE A 144 -2.63 0.85 -4.29
N HIS A 145 -2.07 1.22 -3.15
CA HIS A 145 -2.52 0.81 -1.83
C HIS A 145 -3.93 1.32 -1.57
N CYS A 146 -4.72 0.50 -0.91
CA CYS A 146 -6.11 0.82 -0.54
C CYS A 146 -6.91 1.45 -1.69
N PHE A 147 -6.87 0.79 -2.87
CA PHE A 147 -7.51 1.32 -4.07
C PHE A 147 -9.01 1.57 -3.82
N THR A 148 -9.43 2.81 -4.07
CA THR A 148 -10.82 3.28 -3.93
C THR A 148 -11.29 4.08 -5.14
N GLY A 149 -10.58 3.95 -6.25
CA GLY A 149 -10.90 4.63 -7.50
C GLY A 149 -12.13 4.08 -8.20
N ASP A 150 -12.58 4.80 -9.21
CA ASP A 150 -13.64 4.39 -10.10
C ASP A 150 -13.14 3.48 -11.25
N SER A 151 -14.04 3.15 -12.19
CA SER A 151 -13.71 2.27 -13.32
C SER A 151 -12.70 2.89 -14.29
N GLU A 152 -12.69 4.20 -14.48
CA GLU A 152 -11.73 4.90 -15.33
C GLU A 152 -10.33 4.85 -14.72
N GLN A 153 -10.24 5.13 -13.43
CA GLN A 153 -9.01 5.05 -12.65
C GLN A 153 -8.49 3.60 -12.58
N ALA A 154 -9.37 2.61 -12.40
CA ALA A 154 -8.98 1.20 -12.46
C ALA A 154 -8.39 0.83 -13.83
N ASN A 155 -9.03 1.23 -14.92
CA ASN A 155 -8.52 1.00 -16.29
C ASN A 155 -7.17 1.71 -16.51
N LYS A 156 -6.97 2.90 -15.94
CA LYS A 156 -5.70 3.59 -16.02
C LYS A 156 -4.59 2.81 -15.30
N VAL A 157 -4.86 2.29 -14.09
CA VAL A 157 -3.90 1.41 -13.39
C VAL A 157 -3.59 0.15 -14.20
N LEU A 158 -4.60 -0.46 -14.83
CA LEU A 158 -4.41 -1.64 -15.69
C LEU A 158 -3.54 -1.36 -16.93
N SER A 159 -3.46 -0.11 -17.38
CA SER A 159 -2.56 0.28 -18.48
C SER A 159 -1.08 0.25 -18.10
N TYR A 160 -0.76 0.20 -16.81
CA TYR A 160 0.61 0.08 -16.31
C TYR A 160 0.97 -1.41 -16.09
N PRO A 161 1.89 -1.99 -16.89
CA PRO A 161 2.10 -3.45 -16.91
C PRO A 161 2.47 -4.06 -15.56
N ASN A 162 3.28 -3.35 -14.78
CA ASN A 162 3.87 -3.85 -13.54
C ASN A 162 3.18 -3.29 -12.28
N PHE A 163 1.92 -2.80 -12.43
CA PHE A 163 1.18 -2.24 -11.30
C PHE A 163 0.00 -3.12 -10.91
N PHE A 164 -0.34 -3.04 -9.62
CA PHE A 164 -1.40 -3.79 -8.95
C PHE A 164 -2.30 -2.85 -8.17
N MET A 165 -3.46 -3.36 -7.73
CA MET A 165 -4.39 -2.70 -6.82
C MET A 165 -4.45 -3.45 -5.50
N GLY A 166 -4.23 -2.75 -4.38
CA GLY A 166 -4.39 -3.25 -3.03
C GLY A 166 -5.85 -3.15 -2.60
N ILE A 167 -6.46 -4.27 -2.22
CA ILE A 167 -7.88 -4.34 -1.90
C ILE A 167 -8.07 -4.63 -0.41
N GLY A 168 -8.57 -3.63 0.30
CA GLY A 168 -8.79 -3.65 1.74
C GLY A 168 -10.27 -3.67 2.15
N GLY A 169 -10.54 -3.21 3.38
CA GLY A 169 -11.88 -3.24 4.00
C GLY A 169 -12.97 -2.48 3.26
N VAL A 170 -12.58 -1.47 2.46
CA VAL A 170 -13.50 -0.58 1.72
C VAL A 170 -14.40 -1.34 0.75
N ILE A 171 -13.95 -2.46 0.17
CA ILE A 171 -14.77 -3.30 -0.72
C ILE A 171 -16.08 -3.77 -0.05
N THR A 172 -16.10 -3.84 1.29
CA THR A 172 -17.29 -4.26 2.04
C THR A 172 -18.28 -3.10 2.30
N TYR A 173 -17.94 -1.86 1.91
CA TYR A 173 -18.75 -0.69 2.19
C TYR A 173 -19.77 -0.44 1.07
N ARG A 174 -21.05 -0.60 1.36
CA ARG A 174 -22.13 -0.43 0.36
C ARG A 174 -22.06 0.89 -0.41
N LYS A 175 -21.71 2.00 0.27
CA LYS A 175 -21.66 3.32 -0.37
C LYS A 175 -20.46 3.51 -1.29
N ALA A 176 -19.43 2.71 -1.16
CA ALA A 176 -18.24 2.80 -2.00
C ALA A 176 -18.46 2.17 -3.39
N ALA A 177 -19.39 1.20 -3.50
CA ALA A 177 -19.68 0.45 -4.73
C ALA A 177 -18.40 -0.11 -5.42
N LEU A 178 -17.34 -0.31 -4.63
CA LEU A 178 -16.03 -0.72 -5.14
C LEU A 178 -16.07 -2.14 -5.73
N ASP A 179 -16.94 -3.01 -5.23
CA ASP A 179 -17.16 -4.34 -5.77
C ASP A 179 -17.66 -4.32 -7.22
N GLU A 180 -18.46 -3.32 -7.63
CA GLU A 180 -18.91 -3.15 -9.00
C GLU A 180 -17.75 -2.76 -9.94
N VAL A 181 -16.83 -1.91 -9.48
CA VAL A 181 -15.61 -1.54 -10.20
C VAL A 181 -14.69 -2.75 -10.35
N LEU A 182 -14.43 -3.45 -9.24
CA LEU A 182 -13.48 -4.56 -9.20
C LEU A 182 -13.98 -5.83 -9.92
N ALA A 183 -15.28 -5.98 -10.13
CA ALA A 183 -15.83 -7.12 -10.88
C ALA A 183 -15.25 -7.26 -12.31
N ASN A 184 -14.75 -6.18 -12.88
CA ASN A 184 -14.15 -6.14 -14.22
C ASN A 184 -12.61 -6.09 -14.20
N VAL A 185 -11.97 -6.07 -13.05
CA VAL A 185 -10.51 -6.04 -12.90
C VAL A 185 -9.99 -7.47 -12.81
N PRO A 186 -8.96 -7.87 -13.59
CA PRO A 186 -8.36 -9.20 -13.46
C PRO A 186 -7.77 -9.45 -12.08
N LEU A 187 -7.99 -10.63 -11.51
CA LEU A 187 -7.48 -11.00 -10.19
C LEU A 187 -5.95 -10.99 -10.12
N GLU A 188 -5.28 -11.23 -11.26
CA GLU A 188 -3.83 -11.17 -11.42
C GLU A 188 -3.26 -9.75 -11.23
N LYS A 189 -4.14 -8.75 -11.15
CA LYS A 189 -3.80 -7.34 -10.91
C LYS A 189 -4.21 -6.86 -9.52
N MET A 190 -4.64 -7.75 -8.64
CA MET A 190 -5.07 -7.42 -7.30
C MET A 190 -4.25 -8.13 -6.22
N MET A 191 -4.09 -7.51 -5.08
CA MET A 191 -3.59 -8.14 -3.85
C MET A 191 -4.46 -7.72 -2.67
N MET A 192 -4.52 -8.59 -1.65
CA MET A 192 -5.30 -8.32 -0.45
C MET A 192 -4.45 -7.59 0.59
N GLU A 193 -5.07 -6.63 1.27
CA GLU A 193 -4.45 -5.86 2.35
C GLU A 193 -5.47 -5.46 3.42
N THR A 194 -5.01 -4.87 4.52
CA THR A 194 -5.91 -4.45 5.61
C THR A 194 -5.91 -2.96 5.89
N ASP A 195 -4.83 -2.27 5.65
CA ASP A 195 -4.57 -0.89 6.14
C ASP A 195 -4.76 -0.77 7.68
N SER A 196 -4.46 -1.85 8.42
CA SER A 196 -4.60 -1.84 9.88
C SER A 196 -3.66 -0.79 10.51
N PRO A 197 -4.14 -0.02 11.49
CA PRO A 197 -5.38 -0.18 12.28
C PRO A 197 -6.61 0.55 11.72
N TYR A 198 -6.56 1.00 10.47
CA TYR A 198 -7.61 1.81 9.81
C TYR A 198 -8.55 0.93 8.95
N LEU A 199 -9.63 1.53 8.47
CA LEU A 199 -10.56 0.99 7.47
C LEU A 199 -11.05 -0.46 7.71
N PRO A 200 -11.53 -0.81 8.94
CA PRO A 200 -11.99 -2.17 9.21
C PRO A 200 -13.16 -2.55 8.29
N PRO A 201 -13.19 -3.79 7.77
CA PRO A 201 -14.29 -4.27 6.95
C PRO A 201 -15.60 -4.39 7.75
N VAL A 202 -16.73 -4.50 7.06
CA VAL A 202 -17.99 -4.96 7.68
C VAL A 202 -17.80 -6.43 8.10
N PRO A 203 -18.21 -6.82 9.34
CA PRO A 203 -19.07 -6.09 10.29
C PRO A 203 -18.33 -5.23 11.33
N TYR A 204 -17.04 -5.02 11.20
CA TYR A 204 -16.21 -4.39 12.23
C TYR A 204 -16.06 -2.88 12.10
N ARG A 205 -16.84 -2.23 11.24
CA ARG A 205 -16.80 -0.77 11.10
C ARG A 205 -16.94 -0.02 12.45
N GLY A 206 -16.10 1.01 12.61
CA GLY A 206 -16.06 1.79 13.86
C GLY A 206 -15.20 1.17 14.97
N LYS A 207 -14.58 0.01 14.73
CA LYS A 207 -13.59 -0.61 15.59
C LYS A 207 -12.19 -0.41 15.02
N ARG A 208 -11.15 -0.70 15.80
CA ARG A 208 -9.80 -0.83 15.31
C ARG A 208 -9.71 -2.00 14.33
N ASN A 209 -9.09 -1.81 13.17
CA ASN A 209 -8.85 -2.89 12.22
C ASN A 209 -7.71 -3.80 12.69
N GLU A 210 -7.79 -5.06 12.27
CA GLU A 210 -6.80 -6.09 12.57
C GLU A 210 -6.55 -6.94 11.32
N SER A 211 -5.35 -7.50 11.19
CA SER A 211 -4.99 -8.33 10.04
C SER A 211 -5.88 -9.56 9.89
N SER A 212 -6.39 -10.11 10.99
CA SER A 212 -7.36 -11.21 11.01
C SER A 212 -8.67 -10.88 10.28
N TYR A 213 -9.02 -9.59 10.13
CA TYR A 213 -10.24 -9.16 9.44
C TYR A 213 -10.11 -9.19 7.91
N LEU A 214 -8.92 -9.44 7.37
CA LEU A 214 -8.67 -9.58 5.94
C LEU A 214 -9.64 -10.59 5.29
N VAL A 215 -10.00 -11.65 6.00
CA VAL A 215 -10.91 -12.69 5.50
C VAL A 215 -12.26 -12.14 5.05
N HIS A 216 -12.76 -11.05 5.65
CA HIS A 216 -14.05 -10.46 5.28
C HIS A 216 -13.95 -9.70 3.94
N SER A 217 -12.86 -8.98 3.72
CA SER A 217 -12.58 -8.31 2.44
C SER A 217 -12.35 -9.35 1.34
N ALA A 218 -11.56 -10.37 1.63
CA ALA A 218 -11.28 -11.46 0.71
C ALA A 218 -12.55 -12.25 0.33
N GLN A 219 -13.43 -12.56 1.29
CA GLN A 219 -14.69 -13.23 0.99
C GLN A 219 -15.55 -12.36 0.07
N LYS A 220 -15.66 -11.06 0.33
CA LYS A 220 -16.43 -10.15 -0.53
C LYS A 220 -15.87 -10.10 -1.95
N LEU A 221 -14.54 -10.05 -2.12
CA LEU A 221 -13.92 -10.07 -3.45
C LEU A 221 -14.11 -11.41 -4.16
N ALA A 222 -14.00 -12.54 -3.44
CA ALA A 222 -14.25 -13.87 -3.99
C ALA A 222 -15.70 -14.03 -4.47
N ASP A 223 -16.67 -13.53 -3.69
CA ASP A 223 -18.09 -13.52 -4.07
C ASP A 223 -18.32 -12.65 -5.32
N THR A 224 -17.66 -11.50 -5.41
CA THR A 224 -17.73 -10.59 -6.57
C THR A 224 -17.26 -11.28 -7.86
N HIS A 225 -16.18 -12.05 -7.78
CA HIS A 225 -15.63 -12.82 -8.92
C HIS A 225 -16.21 -14.22 -9.09
N GLN A 226 -17.14 -14.63 -8.22
CA GLN A 226 -17.79 -15.96 -8.23
C GLN A 226 -16.79 -17.13 -8.17
N ILE A 227 -15.72 -16.97 -7.40
CA ILE A 227 -14.69 -18.00 -7.17
C ILE A 227 -14.62 -18.41 -5.69
N LYS A 228 -13.89 -19.49 -5.41
CA LYS A 228 -13.65 -19.91 -4.03
C LYS A 228 -12.66 -18.98 -3.32
N LEU A 229 -12.87 -18.76 -2.01
CA LEU A 229 -11.95 -17.99 -1.19
C LEU A 229 -10.51 -18.55 -1.23
N SER A 230 -10.33 -19.87 -1.31
CA SER A 230 -9.02 -20.51 -1.42
C SER A 230 -8.30 -20.17 -2.74
N GLU A 231 -9.04 -20.08 -3.84
CA GLU A 231 -8.53 -19.71 -5.14
C GLU A 231 -8.11 -18.23 -5.17
N LEU A 232 -8.96 -17.35 -4.63
CA LEU A 232 -8.61 -15.93 -4.46
C LEU A 232 -7.33 -15.76 -3.63
N ALA A 233 -7.25 -16.47 -2.50
CA ALA A 233 -6.09 -16.41 -1.60
C ALA A 233 -4.80 -16.81 -2.32
N GLU A 234 -4.84 -17.86 -3.13
CA GLU A 234 -3.68 -18.33 -3.91
C GLU A 234 -3.24 -17.28 -4.92
N ILE A 235 -4.17 -16.76 -5.74
CA ILE A 235 -3.86 -15.77 -6.78
C ILE A 235 -3.28 -14.51 -6.15
N THR A 236 -3.97 -13.91 -5.19
CA THR A 236 -3.57 -12.62 -4.62
C THR A 236 -2.29 -12.71 -3.78
N SER A 237 -2.05 -13.84 -3.10
CA SER A 237 -0.79 -14.10 -2.41
C SER A 237 0.38 -14.24 -3.38
N ASN A 238 0.18 -14.93 -4.51
CA ASN A 238 1.22 -15.05 -5.54
C ASN A 238 1.53 -13.69 -6.17
N ASN A 239 0.53 -12.84 -6.41
CA ASN A 239 0.74 -11.48 -6.90
C ASN A 239 1.63 -10.68 -5.94
N ALA A 240 1.34 -10.71 -4.63
CA ALA A 240 2.13 -10.04 -3.62
C ALA A 240 3.57 -10.60 -3.55
N LYS A 241 3.73 -11.93 -3.50
CA LYS A 241 5.05 -12.56 -3.49
C LYS A 241 5.90 -12.18 -4.71
N ASN A 242 5.28 -12.14 -5.89
CA ASN A 242 5.95 -11.77 -7.13
C ASN A 242 6.38 -10.30 -7.13
N LEU A 243 5.50 -9.37 -6.71
CA LEU A 243 5.83 -7.94 -6.67
C LEU A 243 6.95 -7.66 -5.67
N PHE A 244 6.84 -8.17 -4.44
CA PHE A 244 7.77 -7.86 -3.35
C PHE A 244 8.97 -8.82 -3.28
N LYS A 245 9.02 -9.86 -4.12
CA LYS A 245 10.10 -10.87 -4.17
C LYS A 245 10.36 -11.55 -2.80
N ILE A 246 9.29 -12.00 -2.13
CA ILE A 246 9.29 -12.63 -0.80
C ILE A 246 8.75 -14.06 -0.83
#